data_1dcac51ca2d27d9ba5daefca8fae84bd
#
_entry.id   1dcac51ca2d27d9ba5daefca8fae84bd
#
_cell.length_a   1.000
_cell.length_b   1.000
_cell.length_c   1.000
_cell.angle_alpha   90.00
_cell.angle_beta   90.00
_cell.angle_gamma   90.00
#
_symmetry.space_group_name_H-M   'P 1'
#
loop_
_entity.id
_entity.type
_entity.pdbx_description
1 polymer ?
#
loop_
_entity_poly.entity_id
_entity_poly.type
_entity_poly.pdbx_seq_one_letter_code
_entity_poly.pdbx_strand_id
1 'polypeptide(L)'
;MTFRATARVLLFDADDRVLMFLQRGKDHDVPPRWITPGGGVDPGEDFDAAAIRETWEETGLRLDAVPAPFLEEDFAPDQRWHAYDEGRWAWYALRVDAFEPSRDGWTDEERHDVVEWRWTSADDLERDPFEVEPAHLPALIRAHAPERP
;
A
#
# COMPACT_ATOMS: atom_id res chain seq x y z
N MET A 1 17.04 -8.97 -16.29
CA MET A 1 15.64 -8.78 -15.88
C MET A 1 15.59 -8.69 -14.36
N THR A 2 14.96 -7.63 -13.83
CA THR A 2 14.90 -7.41 -12.39
C THR A 2 13.53 -7.78 -11.84
N PHE A 3 13.52 -8.40 -10.67
CA PHE A 3 12.32 -8.89 -9.99
C PHE A 3 12.23 -8.27 -8.60
N ARG A 4 11.01 -7.95 -8.16
CA ARG A 4 10.77 -7.49 -6.80
C ARG A 4 9.49 -8.12 -6.22
N ALA A 5 9.62 -8.68 -5.02
CA ALA A 5 8.46 -9.10 -4.22
C ALA A 5 8.06 -7.94 -3.30
N THR A 6 6.76 -7.67 -3.20
CA THR A 6 6.23 -6.60 -2.35
C THR A 6 5.03 -7.09 -1.54
N ALA A 7 4.91 -6.59 -0.31
CA ALA A 7 3.71 -6.75 0.50
C ALA A 7 2.87 -5.49 0.40
N ARG A 8 1.56 -5.63 0.25
CA ARG A 8 0.59 -4.52 0.19
C ARG A 8 -0.46 -4.70 1.27
N VAL A 9 -0.79 -3.65 1.97
CA VAL A 9 -1.64 -3.74 3.16
C VAL A 9 -2.84 -2.80 3.04
N LEU A 10 -4.04 -3.37 3.12
CA LEU A 10 -5.28 -2.61 3.24
C LEU A 10 -5.62 -2.49 4.73
N LEU A 11 -5.40 -1.31 5.29
CA LEU A 11 -5.81 -0.99 6.65
C LEU A 11 -7.20 -0.36 6.56
N PHE A 12 -8.20 -1.10 7.05
CA PHE A 12 -9.60 -0.64 7.05
C PHE A 12 -9.96 -0.01 8.38
N ASP A 13 -10.58 1.15 8.35
CA ASP A 13 -11.18 1.74 9.55
C ASP A 13 -12.61 1.21 9.77
N ALA A 14 -13.30 1.75 10.80
CA ALA A 14 -14.65 1.30 11.14
C ALA A 14 -15.70 1.58 10.05
N ASP A 15 -15.41 2.49 9.14
CA ASP A 15 -16.32 2.90 8.05
C ASP A 15 -15.92 2.31 6.69
N ASP A 16 -15.10 1.26 6.70
CA ASP A 16 -14.59 0.61 5.47
C ASP A 16 -13.76 1.54 4.58
N ARG A 17 -13.18 2.59 5.15
CA ARG A 17 -12.19 3.41 4.47
C ARG A 17 -10.80 2.82 4.68
N VAL A 18 -9.94 2.98 3.70
CA VAL A 18 -8.57 2.48 3.75
C VAL A 18 -7.56 3.63 3.77
N LEU A 19 -6.44 3.40 4.43
CA LEU A 19 -5.35 4.38 4.45
C LEU A 19 -4.60 4.32 3.12
N MET A 20 -4.48 5.47 2.46
CA MET A 20 -3.79 5.61 1.19
C MET A 20 -2.79 6.76 1.25
N PHE A 21 -1.70 6.60 0.51
CA PHE A 21 -0.70 7.64 0.31
C PHE A 21 -0.73 8.13 -1.14
N LEU A 22 -0.75 9.44 -1.32
CA LEU A 22 -0.56 10.06 -2.62
C LEU A 22 0.93 10.26 -2.81
N GLN A 23 1.54 9.50 -3.71
CA GLN A 23 2.98 9.42 -3.83
C GLN A 23 3.46 9.63 -5.27
N ARG A 24 4.54 10.38 -5.40
CA ARG A 24 5.24 10.57 -6.68
C ARG A 24 6.08 9.34 -7.00
N GLY A 25 6.17 9.00 -8.27
CA GLY A 25 7.11 8.01 -8.75
C GLY A 25 8.50 8.61 -8.99
N LYS A 26 9.39 7.82 -9.58
CA LYS A 26 10.74 8.29 -9.94
C LYS A 26 10.74 9.40 -11.00
N ASP A 27 9.73 9.44 -11.86
CA ASP A 27 9.54 10.48 -12.86
C ASP A 27 8.53 11.50 -12.33
N HIS A 28 9.03 12.66 -11.92
CA HIS A 28 8.19 13.71 -11.33
C HIS A 28 7.39 14.50 -12.38
N ASP A 29 7.59 14.24 -13.66
CA ASP A 29 6.74 14.81 -14.72
C ASP A 29 5.39 14.06 -14.81
N VAL A 30 5.33 12.86 -14.25
CA VAL A 30 4.09 12.09 -14.14
C VAL A 30 3.37 12.49 -12.84
N PRO A 31 2.03 12.72 -12.87
CA PRO A 31 1.29 13.07 -11.65
C PRO A 31 1.43 11.99 -10.56
N PRO A 32 1.34 12.36 -9.28
CA PRO A 32 1.35 11.38 -8.21
C PRO A 32 0.13 10.46 -8.31
N ARG A 33 0.20 9.32 -7.65
CA ARG A 33 -0.89 8.32 -7.62
C ARG A 33 -1.13 7.84 -6.20
N TRP A 34 -2.32 7.30 -5.98
CA TRP A 34 -2.67 6.70 -4.70
C TRP A 34 -2.14 5.27 -4.60
N ILE A 35 -1.43 4.99 -3.52
CA ILE A 35 -0.92 3.64 -3.21
C ILE A 35 -1.24 3.27 -1.77
N THR A 36 -1.28 1.96 -1.50
CA THR A 36 -1.44 1.44 -0.15
C THR A 36 -0.11 1.46 0.61
N PRO A 37 -0.15 1.39 1.95
CA PRO A 37 1.04 1.02 2.72
C PRO A 37 1.60 -0.31 2.24
N GLY A 38 2.90 -0.47 2.33
CA GLY A 38 3.60 -1.67 1.93
C GLY A 38 4.91 -1.38 1.23
N GLY A 39 5.61 -2.41 0.84
CA GLY A 39 6.88 -2.26 0.17
C GLY A 39 7.61 -3.56 -0.06
N GLY A 40 8.85 -3.46 -0.47
CA GLY A 40 9.66 -4.61 -0.86
C GLY A 40 9.98 -5.56 0.28
N VAL A 41 10.02 -6.84 -0.05
CA VAL A 41 10.47 -7.90 0.85
C VAL A 41 11.99 -7.88 0.86
N ASP A 42 12.58 -7.77 2.06
CA ASP A 42 14.03 -7.78 2.22
C ASP A 42 14.59 -9.21 2.19
N PRO A 43 15.89 -9.38 1.90
CA PRO A 43 16.51 -10.71 1.96
C PRO A 43 16.30 -11.38 3.31
N GLY A 44 15.85 -12.64 3.29
CA GLY A 44 15.58 -13.41 4.50
C GLY A 44 14.22 -13.16 5.14
N GLU A 45 13.44 -12.25 4.60
CA GLU A 45 12.09 -11.90 5.05
C GLU A 45 11.05 -12.68 4.23
N ASP A 46 9.92 -13.06 4.85
CA ASP A 46 8.76 -13.51 4.12
C ASP A 46 7.78 -12.34 3.90
N PHE A 47 6.68 -12.58 3.19
CA PHE A 47 5.68 -11.55 2.95
C PHE A 47 5.07 -11.00 4.23
N ASP A 48 4.76 -11.87 5.20
CA ASP A 48 4.17 -11.46 6.47
C ASP A 48 5.09 -10.50 7.23
N ALA A 49 6.37 -10.82 7.31
CA ALA A 49 7.36 -9.98 7.99
C ALA A 49 7.51 -8.63 7.28
N ALA A 50 7.52 -8.63 5.96
CA ALA A 50 7.58 -7.40 5.17
C ALA A 50 6.35 -6.52 5.40
N ALA A 51 5.15 -7.12 5.44
CA ALA A 51 3.91 -6.40 5.70
C ALA A 51 3.94 -5.71 7.08
N ILE A 52 4.42 -6.42 8.11
CA ILE A 52 4.53 -5.89 9.48
C ILE A 52 5.55 -4.75 9.53
N ARG A 53 6.73 -4.95 8.97
CA ARG A 53 7.82 -3.96 8.97
C ARG A 53 7.44 -2.70 8.21
N GLU A 54 6.95 -2.85 6.97
CA GLU A 54 6.61 -1.72 6.11
C GLU A 54 5.44 -0.90 6.70
N THR A 55 4.45 -1.56 7.29
CA THR A 55 3.35 -0.86 7.95
C THR A 55 3.88 0.01 9.08
N TRP A 56 4.79 -0.53 9.89
CA TRP A 56 5.40 0.24 10.99
C TRP A 56 6.26 1.40 10.46
N GLU A 57 7.11 1.15 9.48
CA GLU A 57 7.98 2.19 8.92
C GLU A 57 7.19 3.33 8.29
N GLU A 58 6.12 3.02 7.57
CA GLU A 58 5.36 4.01 6.81
C GLU A 58 4.27 4.70 7.63
N THR A 59 3.72 4.05 8.65
CA THR A 59 2.56 4.57 9.38
C THR A 59 2.78 4.73 10.88
N GLY A 60 3.78 4.08 11.45
CA GLY A 60 3.98 4.01 12.89
C GLY A 60 3.10 2.99 13.61
N LEU A 61 2.22 2.30 12.88
CA LEU A 61 1.38 1.26 13.47
C LEU A 61 2.17 -0.04 13.61
N ARG A 62 2.29 -0.52 14.84
CA ARG A 62 2.96 -1.78 15.14
C ARG A 62 1.95 -2.93 15.14
N LEU A 63 2.11 -3.84 14.19
CA LEU A 63 1.29 -5.06 14.10
C LEU A 63 2.05 -6.21 14.76
N ASP A 64 1.38 -6.98 15.62
CA ASP A 64 1.97 -8.19 16.21
C ASP A 64 1.93 -9.36 15.22
N ALA A 65 0.92 -9.40 14.38
CA ALA A 65 0.72 -10.44 13.38
C ALA A 65 -0.16 -9.90 12.24
N VAL A 66 -0.18 -10.61 11.13
CA VAL A 66 -1.09 -10.35 10.01
C VAL A 66 -1.87 -11.62 9.69
N PRO A 67 -3.12 -11.51 9.20
CA PRO A 67 -3.83 -12.67 8.68
C PRO A 67 -3.13 -13.21 7.42
N ALA A 68 -3.54 -14.37 6.96
CA ALA A 68 -3.07 -14.86 5.66
C ALA A 68 -3.40 -13.84 4.57
N PRO A 69 -2.52 -13.65 3.59
CA PRO A 69 -2.84 -12.75 2.48
C PRO A 69 -4.05 -13.27 1.72
N PHE A 70 -4.91 -12.34 1.28
CA PHE A 70 -6.09 -12.73 0.50
C PHE A 70 -5.78 -12.94 -0.98
N LEU A 71 -4.61 -12.52 -1.43
CA LEU A 71 -4.20 -12.64 -2.82
C LEU A 71 -2.68 -12.61 -2.91
N GLU A 72 -2.12 -13.53 -3.67
CA GLU A 72 -0.73 -13.50 -4.10
C GLU A 72 -0.73 -13.67 -5.61
N GLU A 73 -0.10 -12.76 -6.33
CA GLU A 73 -0.06 -12.83 -7.79
C GLU A 73 1.16 -12.11 -8.37
N ASP A 74 1.55 -12.53 -9.56
CA ASP A 74 2.54 -11.82 -10.34
C ASP A 74 1.88 -10.60 -10.99
N PHE A 75 2.64 -9.54 -11.13
CA PHE A 75 2.17 -8.33 -11.79
C PHE A 75 3.25 -7.72 -12.67
N ALA A 76 2.84 -6.97 -13.69
CA ALA A 76 3.74 -6.19 -14.52
C ALA A 76 3.86 -4.78 -13.93
N PRO A 77 5.05 -4.39 -13.42
CA PRO A 77 5.22 -3.06 -12.86
C PRO A 77 5.01 -1.98 -13.90
N ASP A 78 4.36 -0.89 -13.50
CA ASP A 78 4.24 0.30 -14.35
C ASP A 78 5.60 1.00 -14.40
N GLN A 79 6.22 1.01 -15.56
CA GLN A 79 7.57 1.54 -15.76
C GLN A 79 7.67 3.05 -15.56
N ARG A 80 6.55 3.77 -15.54
CA ARG A 80 6.53 5.20 -15.15
C ARG A 80 6.87 5.39 -13.68
N TRP A 81 6.59 4.39 -12.84
CA TRP A 81 6.73 4.45 -11.38
C TRP A 81 7.88 3.59 -10.85
N HIS A 82 8.13 2.46 -11.48
CA HIS A 82 9.03 1.43 -10.96
C HIS A 82 10.21 1.17 -11.89
N ALA A 83 11.36 0.85 -11.30
CA ALA A 83 12.57 0.54 -12.04
C ALA A 83 12.79 -0.96 -12.26
N TYR A 84 11.94 -1.82 -11.70
CA TYR A 84 12.07 -3.27 -11.86
C TYR A 84 11.09 -3.78 -12.93
N ASP A 85 11.42 -4.94 -13.54
CA ASP A 85 10.74 -5.45 -14.72
C ASP A 85 9.62 -6.43 -14.40
N GLU A 86 9.75 -7.17 -13.31
CA GLU A 86 8.77 -8.17 -12.86
C GLU A 86 8.49 -8.01 -11.40
N GLY A 87 7.28 -8.33 -10.99
CA GLY A 87 6.89 -8.25 -9.59
C GLY A 87 5.96 -9.38 -9.18
N ARG A 88 5.97 -9.66 -7.87
CA ARG A 88 4.97 -10.48 -7.22
C ARG A 88 4.58 -9.78 -5.94
N TRP A 89 3.29 -9.67 -5.69
CA TRP A 89 2.80 -9.09 -4.45
C TRP A 89 1.92 -10.05 -3.67
N ALA A 90 1.89 -9.82 -2.34
CA ALA A 90 0.94 -10.42 -1.42
C ALA A 90 0.12 -9.30 -0.81
N TRP A 91 -1.20 -9.47 -0.79
CA TRP A 91 -2.16 -8.48 -0.32
C TRP A 91 -2.79 -8.91 0.99
N TYR A 92 -2.80 -7.99 1.94
CA TYR A 92 -3.33 -8.20 3.29
C TYR A 92 -4.46 -7.22 3.56
N ALA A 93 -5.44 -7.65 4.36
CA ALA A 93 -6.54 -6.78 4.80
C ALA A 93 -6.72 -6.93 6.31
N LEU A 94 -6.70 -5.80 7.03
CA LEU A 94 -6.87 -5.75 8.48
C LEU A 94 -7.82 -4.62 8.84
N ARG A 95 -8.59 -4.83 9.92
CA ARG A 95 -9.40 -3.75 10.49
C ARG A 95 -8.64 -3.13 11.66
N VAL A 96 -8.54 -1.81 11.64
CA VAL A 96 -7.87 -1.03 12.68
C VAL A 96 -8.72 0.19 13.04
N ASP A 97 -8.43 0.82 14.17
CA ASP A 97 -9.00 2.14 14.45
C ASP A 97 -8.26 3.17 13.60
N ALA A 98 -8.98 4.13 13.03
CA ALA A 98 -8.36 5.19 12.25
C ALA A 98 -7.36 5.97 13.12
N PHE A 99 -6.23 6.31 12.54
CA PHE A 99 -5.15 7.02 13.23
C PHE A 99 -4.46 7.98 12.27
N GLU A 100 -3.65 8.87 12.80
CA GLU A 100 -2.79 9.74 12.01
C GLU A 100 -1.44 9.05 11.81
N PRO A 101 -1.03 8.78 10.56
CA PRO A 101 0.26 8.13 10.32
C PRO A 101 1.44 8.96 10.83
N SER A 102 2.40 8.28 11.46
CA SER A 102 3.66 8.89 11.85
C SER A 102 4.65 8.87 10.69
N ARG A 103 5.39 9.96 10.51
CA ARG A 103 6.45 10.08 9.52
C ARG A 103 7.83 9.70 10.04
N ASP A 104 7.92 9.33 11.32
CA ASP A 104 9.22 9.12 11.98
C ASP A 104 10.05 8.02 11.33
N GLY A 105 9.41 7.00 10.76
CA GLY A 105 10.09 5.90 10.07
C GLY A 105 10.34 6.13 8.59
N TRP A 106 9.94 7.28 8.05
CA TRP A 106 10.09 7.55 6.62
C TRP A 106 11.54 7.82 6.22
N THR A 107 11.95 7.33 5.05
CA THR A 107 13.21 7.73 4.42
C THR A 107 13.11 9.16 3.93
N ASP A 108 14.26 9.78 3.62
CA ASP A 108 14.27 11.13 3.06
C ASP A 108 13.53 11.17 1.72
N GLU A 109 13.66 10.14 0.91
CA GLU A 109 12.97 10.02 -0.36
C GLU A 109 11.45 9.97 -0.16
N GLU A 110 10.96 9.18 0.80
CA GLU A 110 9.53 9.10 1.13
C GLU A 110 8.99 10.44 1.63
N ARG A 111 9.75 11.16 2.46
CA ARG A 111 9.37 12.50 2.93
C ARG A 111 9.23 13.50 1.79
N HIS A 112 10.01 13.31 0.73
CA HIS A 112 9.97 14.17 -0.45
C HIS A 112 8.83 13.76 -1.41
N ASP A 113 8.63 12.47 -1.61
CA ASP A 113 7.73 11.94 -2.65
C ASP A 113 6.29 11.76 -2.19
N VAL A 114 6.04 11.54 -0.89
CA VAL A 114 4.67 11.42 -0.37
C VAL A 114 4.07 12.82 -0.21
N VAL A 115 3.03 13.09 -1.02
CA VAL A 115 2.38 14.41 -1.07
C VAL A 115 1.36 14.57 0.03
N GLU A 116 0.54 13.54 0.27
CA GLU A 116 -0.47 13.52 1.34
C GLU A 116 -0.85 12.08 1.69
N TRP A 117 -1.56 11.92 2.79
CA TRP A 117 -2.21 10.65 3.14
C TRP A 117 -3.69 10.91 3.40
N ARG A 118 -4.51 9.86 3.24
CA ARG A 118 -5.95 9.98 3.42
C ARG A 118 -6.56 8.63 3.75
N TRP A 119 -7.56 8.65 4.65
CA TRP A 119 -8.49 7.53 4.80
C TRP A 119 -9.60 7.75 3.76
N THR A 120 -9.80 6.81 2.86
CA THR A 120 -10.68 6.99 1.72
C THR A 120 -11.42 5.71 1.37
N SER A 121 -12.61 5.85 0.79
CA SER A 121 -13.43 4.72 0.34
C SER A 121 -13.09 4.34 -1.10
N ALA A 122 -13.51 3.12 -1.50
CA ALA A 122 -13.40 2.69 -2.88
C ALA A 122 -14.12 3.64 -3.83
N ASP A 123 -15.32 4.11 -3.45
CA ASP A 123 -16.10 5.05 -4.26
C ASP A 123 -15.35 6.38 -4.45
N ASP A 124 -14.76 6.91 -3.39
CA ASP A 124 -14.01 8.17 -3.47
C ASP A 124 -12.75 8.03 -4.31
N LEU A 125 -12.06 6.88 -4.22
CA LEU A 125 -10.90 6.61 -5.08
C LEU A 125 -11.28 6.58 -6.57
N GLU A 126 -12.44 6.03 -6.90
CA GLU A 126 -12.90 5.98 -8.29
C GLU A 126 -13.23 7.38 -8.85
N ARG A 127 -13.60 8.32 -7.99
CA ARG A 127 -13.91 9.70 -8.37
C ARG A 127 -12.70 10.62 -8.32
N ASP A 128 -11.60 10.16 -7.72
CA ASP A 128 -10.41 10.99 -7.55
C ASP A 128 -9.73 11.24 -8.90
N PRO A 129 -9.19 12.44 -9.14
CA PRO A 129 -8.51 12.74 -10.40
C PRO A 129 -7.18 12.03 -10.57
N PHE A 130 -6.56 11.53 -9.48
CA PHE A 130 -5.30 10.81 -9.56
C PHE A 130 -5.51 9.32 -9.74
N GLU A 131 -4.58 8.67 -10.43
CA GLU A 131 -4.60 7.22 -10.61
C GLU A 131 -4.40 6.49 -9.29
N VAL A 132 -4.82 5.23 -9.26
CA VAL A 132 -4.70 4.31 -8.13
C VAL A 132 -3.89 3.11 -8.58
N GLU A 133 -2.96 2.63 -7.77
CA GLU A 133 -2.20 1.42 -8.06
C GLU A 133 -2.59 0.27 -7.13
N PRO A 134 -3.00 -0.88 -7.68
CA PRO A 134 -3.33 -1.11 -9.09
C PRO A 134 -4.66 -0.46 -9.48
N ALA A 135 -4.91 -0.33 -10.77
CA ALA A 135 -6.14 0.30 -11.27
C ALA A 135 -7.42 -0.35 -10.73
N HIS A 136 -7.38 -1.65 -10.45
CA HIS A 136 -8.53 -2.40 -9.91
C HIS A 136 -8.59 -2.40 -8.36
N LEU A 137 -7.80 -1.57 -7.70
CA LEU A 137 -7.78 -1.51 -6.23
C LEU A 137 -9.16 -1.27 -5.62
N PRO A 138 -10.02 -0.38 -6.15
CA PRO A 138 -11.37 -0.23 -5.59
C PRO A 138 -12.16 -1.53 -5.51
N ALA A 139 -12.04 -2.41 -6.51
CA ALA A 139 -12.67 -3.72 -6.48
C ALA A 139 -12.11 -4.62 -5.38
N LEU A 140 -10.80 -4.59 -5.15
CA LEU A 140 -10.15 -5.33 -4.06
C LEU A 140 -10.65 -4.83 -2.70
N ILE A 141 -10.78 -3.53 -2.52
CA ILE A 141 -11.29 -2.94 -1.28
C ILE A 141 -12.71 -3.43 -1.00
N ARG A 142 -13.59 -3.40 -2.00
CA ARG A 142 -14.98 -3.85 -1.83
C ARG A 142 -15.09 -5.34 -1.51
N ALA A 143 -14.23 -6.15 -2.13
CA ALA A 143 -14.28 -7.60 -2.01
C ALA A 143 -13.67 -8.13 -0.70
N HIS A 144 -12.76 -7.39 -0.08
CA HIS A 144 -11.91 -7.92 1.00
C HIS A 144 -11.98 -7.13 2.31
N ALA A 145 -12.98 -6.26 2.49
CA ALA A 145 -13.19 -5.61 3.77
C ALA A 145 -13.40 -6.69 4.85
N PRO A 146 -12.56 -6.71 5.92
CA PRO A 146 -12.73 -7.69 6.98
C PRO A 146 -14.06 -7.55 7.71
N GLU A 147 -14.53 -8.63 8.29
CA GLU A 147 -15.72 -8.58 9.13
C GLU A 147 -15.53 -7.60 10.28
N ARG A 148 -16.58 -6.89 10.63
CA ARG A 148 -16.58 -5.98 11.79
C ARG A 148 -16.74 -6.78 13.08
N PRO A 149 -16.02 -6.40 14.15
CA PRO A 149 -16.17 -7.06 15.45
C PRO A 149 -17.55 -6.87 16.06
#